data_07b8ade18b510f34947748026810d403
#
_entry.id   07b8ade18b510f34947748026810d403
#
_cell.length_a   1.000
_cell.length_b   1.000
_cell.length_c   1.000
_cell.angle_alpha   90.00
_cell.angle_beta   90.00
_cell.angle_gamma   90.00
#
_symmetry.space_group_name_H-M   'P 1'
#
loop_
_entity.id
_entity.type
_entity.pdbx_description
1 polymer ?
#
loop_
_entity_poly.entity_id
_entity_poly.type
_entity_poly.pdbx_seq_one_letter_code
_entity_poly.pdbx_strand_id
1 'polypeptide(L)'
;ELSKNMPPEALDEKRVHGLRWLLLTGWLGLLLMMVLPTGYVARPAICSDLSICSDSVANDIFWNIGLPAVLLCVVFSHALWRRLCPLSFVSQLAKALGIQRTVTDQRGKKRLVFVDESSWLGRHHIQLQWSLLIAGLSMRILIANSNGIVLAVMSGAVLLGALVTGWAYAGKSWCQYACPFGVAQQVI
;
A
#
# COMPACT_ATOMS: atom_id res chain seq x y z
N GLU A 1 22.90 -9.80 13.31
CA GLU A 1 24.27 -9.23 13.23
C GLU A 1 24.69 -8.85 11.80
N LEU A 2 24.08 -9.36 10.75
CA LEU A 2 24.37 -9.02 9.34
C LEU A 2 23.81 -7.66 8.89
N SER A 3 22.94 -7.02 9.66
CA SER A 3 22.32 -5.72 9.34
C SER A 3 23.19 -4.50 9.64
N LYS A 4 24.33 -4.67 10.27
CA LYS A 4 25.13 -3.55 10.79
C LYS A 4 26.21 -3.01 9.86
N ASN A 5 26.50 -3.73 8.75
CA ASN A 5 27.65 -3.42 7.89
C ASN A 5 27.33 -3.08 6.44
N MET A 6 26.08 -2.74 6.13
CA MET A 6 25.80 -2.14 4.82
C MET A 6 26.08 -0.64 4.92
N PRO A 7 27.06 -0.10 4.16
CA PRO A 7 27.24 1.34 4.10
C PRO A 7 25.91 1.94 3.64
N PRO A 8 25.41 2.98 4.27
CA PRO A 8 24.30 3.72 3.71
C PRO A 8 24.86 4.42 2.45
N GLU A 9 24.75 3.81 1.30
CA GLU A 9 24.59 4.62 0.11
C GLU A 9 23.35 5.45 0.36
N ALA A 10 23.60 6.66 0.81
CA ALA A 10 22.60 7.67 1.03
C ALA A 10 22.03 8.00 -0.34
N LEU A 11 21.04 7.19 -0.77
CA LEU A 11 20.09 7.64 -1.78
C LEU A 11 19.64 9.01 -1.27
N ASP A 12 20.07 10.04 -1.96
CA ASP A 12 19.79 11.42 -1.62
C ASP A 12 18.31 11.51 -1.22
N GLU A 13 18.03 11.90 -0.01
CA GLU A 13 16.68 11.85 0.56
C GLU A 13 15.67 12.61 -0.31
N LYS A 14 16.15 13.61 -1.03
CA LYS A 14 15.37 14.36 -2.03
C LYS A 14 14.94 13.45 -3.20
N ARG A 15 15.82 12.58 -3.69
CA ARG A 15 15.51 11.64 -4.79
C ARG A 15 14.50 10.58 -4.33
N VAL A 16 14.66 10.07 -3.12
CA VAL A 16 13.72 9.12 -2.52
C VAL A 16 12.34 9.75 -2.35
N HIS A 17 12.30 11.02 -1.91
CA HIS A 17 11.04 11.75 -1.76
C HIS A 17 10.35 12.00 -3.11
N GLY A 18 11.10 12.41 -4.13
CA GLY A 18 10.60 12.56 -5.50
C GLY A 18 10.05 11.23 -6.05
N LEU A 19 10.76 10.12 -5.84
CA LEU A 19 10.33 8.80 -6.29
C LEU A 19 9.04 8.32 -5.58
N ARG A 20 8.88 8.63 -4.28
CA ARG A 20 7.62 8.35 -3.55
C ARG A 20 6.43 9.08 -4.15
N TRP A 21 6.60 10.36 -4.48
CA TRP A 21 5.55 11.14 -5.14
C TRP A 21 5.24 10.59 -6.54
N LEU A 22 6.25 10.22 -7.31
CA LEU A 22 6.08 9.63 -8.63
C LEU A 22 5.33 8.31 -8.56
N LEU A 23 5.66 7.43 -7.62
CA LEU A 23 4.96 6.17 -7.41
C LEU A 23 3.50 6.38 -6.95
N LEU A 24 3.27 7.35 -6.04
CA LEU A 24 1.93 7.65 -5.59
C LEU A 24 1.08 8.25 -6.71
N THR A 25 1.59 9.24 -7.45
CA THR A 25 0.85 9.85 -8.57
C THR A 25 0.63 8.87 -9.71
N GLY A 26 1.60 8.01 -10.01
CA GLY A 26 1.45 6.92 -10.97
C GLY A 26 0.35 5.94 -10.57
N TRP A 27 0.33 5.55 -9.30
CA TRP A 27 -0.74 4.68 -8.78
C TRP A 27 -2.12 5.35 -8.84
N LEU A 28 -2.23 6.60 -8.37
CA LEU A 28 -3.49 7.35 -8.47
C LEU A 28 -3.93 7.55 -9.92
N GLY A 29 -2.99 7.76 -10.83
CA GLY A 29 -3.25 7.83 -12.28
C GLY A 29 -3.83 6.51 -12.82
N LEU A 30 -3.26 5.37 -12.45
CA LEU A 30 -3.79 4.05 -12.83
C LEU A 30 -5.22 3.84 -12.28
N LEU A 31 -5.47 4.19 -11.01
CA LEU A 31 -6.80 4.09 -10.42
C LEU A 31 -7.81 4.98 -11.15
N LEU A 32 -7.42 6.19 -11.48
CA LEU A 32 -8.25 7.11 -12.24
C LEU A 32 -8.57 6.57 -13.64
N MET A 33 -7.58 6.01 -14.32
CA MET A 33 -7.76 5.36 -15.63
C MET A 33 -8.72 4.15 -15.58
N MET A 34 -8.75 3.42 -14.45
CA MET A 34 -9.68 2.30 -14.26
C MET A 34 -11.13 2.76 -14.09
N VAL A 35 -11.35 3.97 -13.56
CA VAL A 35 -12.70 4.51 -13.30
C VAL A 35 -13.21 5.33 -14.49
N LEU A 36 -12.33 6.03 -15.21
CA LEU A 36 -12.73 6.86 -16.34
C LEU A 36 -12.98 6.01 -17.59
N PRO A 37 -14.05 6.29 -18.35
CA PRO A 37 -14.37 5.56 -19.59
C PRO A 37 -13.30 5.73 -20.68
N THR A 38 -12.43 6.71 -20.57
CA THR A 38 -11.27 6.93 -21.46
C THR A 38 -10.19 5.86 -21.34
N GLY A 39 -10.18 5.08 -20.25
CA GLY A 39 -9.26 3.96 -20.03
C GLY A 39 -9.67 2.68 -20.76
N TYR A 40 -10.86 2.63 -21.31
CA TYR A 40 -11.33 1.52 -22.15
C TYR A 40 -10.79 1.70 -23.57
N VAL A 41 -9.54 1.28 -23.79
CA VAL A 41 -9.01 1.17 -25.14
C VAL A 41 -9.75 0.05 -25.86
N ALA A 42 -10.14 0.29 -27.14
CA ALA A 42 -10.75 -0.73 -27.98
C ALA A 42 -9.96 -2.04 -27.86
N ARG A 43 -10.64 -3.12 -27.47
CA ARG A 43 -10.02 -4.44 -27.28
C ARG A 43 -9.26 -4.80 -28.54
N PRO A 44 -7.97 -5.15 -28.46
CA PRO A 44 -7.32 -5.72 -29.62
C PRO A 44 -8.09 -6.98 -30.03
N ALA A 45 -8.25 -7.22 -31.32
CA ALA A 45 -9.02 -8.33 -31.88
C ALA A 45 -8.65 -9.73 -31.33
N ILE A 46 -7.47 -9.85 -30.75
CA ILE A 46 -6.95 -11.06 -30.09
C ILE A 46 -7.71 -11.42 -28.79
N CYS A 47 -8.41 -10.47 -28.17
CA CYS A 47 -9.12 -10.69 -26.90
C CYS A 47 -10.59 -11.10 -27.08
N SER A 48 -11.09 -11.28 -28.32
CA SER A 48 -12.51 -11.56 -28.57
C SER A 48 -12.97 -12.92 -28.04
N ASP A 49 -12.07 -13.87 -27.85
CA ASP A 49 -12.42 -15.25 -27.47
C ASP A 49 -11.89 -15.72 -26.10
N LEU A 50 -11.07 -14.93 -25.42
CA LEU A 50 -10.55 -15.32 -24.12
C LEU A 50 -11.22 -14.51 -22.99
N SER A 51 -11.94 -15.19 -22.14
CA SER A 51 -12.53 -14.68 -20.88
C SER A 51 -11.49 -14.15 -19.85
N ILE A 52 -10.22 -14.09 -20.25
CA ILE A 52 -9.06 -13.71 -19.43
C ILE A 52 -8.66 -12.24 -19.63
N CYS A 53 -9.15 -11.59 -20.69
CA CYS A 53 -8.83 -10.18 -20.95
C CYS A 53 -9.59 -9.26 -19.99
N SER A 54 -8.85 -8.36 -19.35
CA SER A 54 -9.44 -7.36 -18.46
C SER A 54 -10.15 -6.26 -19.23
N ASP A 55 -11.09 -5.59 -18.60
CA ASP A 55 -11.86 -4.49 -19.19
C ASP A 55 -11.03 -3.23 -19.46
N SER A 56 -9.81 -3.15 -18.95
CA SER A 56 -9.00 -1.93 -18.96
C SER A 56 -7.50 -2.24 -19.05
N VAL A 57 -6.80 -1.51 -19.93
CA VAL A 57 -5.32 -1.57 -20.04
C VAL A 57 -4.65 -1.26 -18.71
N ALA A 58 -5.22 -0.36 -17.92
CA ALA A 58 -4.68 -0.02 -16.60
C ALA A 58 -4.73 -1.22 -15.63
N ASN A 59 -5.76 -2.06 -15.73
CA ASN A 59 -5.86 -3.30 -14.97
C ASN A 59 -4.76 -4.29 -15.37
N ASP A 60 -4.49 -4.44 -16.66
CA ASP A 60 -3.42 -5.30 -17.16
C ASP A 60 -2.03 -4.81 -16.72
N ILE A 61 -1.76 -3.52 -16.78
CA ILE A 61 -0.52 -2.93 -16.28
C ILE A 61 -0.36 -3.20 -14.80
N PHE A 62 -1.43 -3.02 -14.02
CA PHE A 62 -1.39 -3.26 -12.57
C PHE A 62 -1.03 -4.70 -12.23
N TRP A 63 -1.64 -5.69 -12.90
CA TRP A 63 -1.42 -7.10 -12.59
C TRP A 63 -0.15 -7.67 -13.20
N ASN A 64 0.19 -7.29 -14.41
CA ASN A 64 1.32 -7.89 -15.14
C ASN A 64 2.65 -7.18 -14.86
N ILE A 65 2.64 -5.92 -14.49
CA ILE A 65 3.85 -5.13 -14.24
C ILE A 65 3.91 -4.69 -12.77
N GLY A 66 2.87 -4.04 -12.28
CA GLY A 66 2.85 -3.43 -10.95
C GLY A 66 3.05 -4.44 -9.83
N LEU A 67 2.21 -5.47 -9.79
CA LEU A 67 2.28 -6.48 -8.73
C LEU A 67 3.58 -7.29 -8.74
N PRO A 68 4.07 -7.83 -9.88
CA PRO A 68 5.35 -8.50 -9.93
C PRO A 68 6.52 -7.61 -9.51
N ALA A 69 6.53 -6.35 -9.93
CA ALA A 69 7.57 -5.40 -9.52
C ALA A 69 7.57 -5.18 -7.99
N VAL A 70 6.40 -5.05 -7.38
CA VAL A 70 6.25 -4.97 -5.92
C VAL A 70 6.77 -6.21 -5.23
N LEU A 71 6.40 -7.40 -5.70
CA LEU A 71 6.85 -8.67 -5.13
C LEU A 71 8.37 -8.83 -5.22
N LEU A 72 8.95 -8.50 -6.37
CA LEU A 72 10.41 -8.51 -6.55
C LEU A 72 11.09 -7.54 -5.59
N CYS A 73 10.57 -6.32 -5.46
CA CYS A 73 11.10 -5.35 -4.49
C CYS A 73 11.00 -5.82 -3.05
N VAL A 74 9.92 -6.49 -2.67
CA VAL A 74 9.75 -7.04 -1.32
C VAL A 74 10.75 -8.15 -1.05
N VAL A 75 10.95 -9.06 -2.00
CA VAL A 75 11.84 -10.23 -1.83
C VAL A 75 13.31 -9.83 -1.86
N PHE A 76 13.74 -9.05 -2.86
CA PHE A 76 15.16 -8.75 -3.07
C PHE A 76 15.66 -7.52 -2.31
N SER A 77 14.79 -6.58 -1.98
CA SER A 77 15.17 -5.31 -1.34
C SER A 77 14.14 -4.83 -0.34
N HIS A 78 13.90 -5.64 0.70
CA HIS A 78 12.95 -5.32 1.76
C HIS A 78 13.16 -3.90 2.36
N ALA A 79 14.42 -3.52 2.62
CA ALA A 79 14.74 -2.19 3.15
C ALA A 79 14.38 -1.06 2.17
N LEU A 80 14.59 -1.28 0.86
CA LEU A 80 14.21 -0.35 -0.19
C LEU A 80 12.70 -0.23 -0.30
N TRP A 81 11.98 -1.37 -0.30
CA TRP A 81 10.52 -1.39 -0.34
C TRP A 81 9.90 -0.59 0.82
N ARG A 82 10.39 -0.78 2.05
CA ARG A 82 9.92 -0.02 3.22
C ARG A 82 10.13 1.51 3.10
N ARG A 83 11.10 1.93 2.29
CA ARG A 83 11.35 3.35 2.02
C ARG A 83 10.49 3.88 0.87
N LEU A 84 10.24 3.08 -0.16
CA LEU A 84 9.55 3.48 -1.40
C LEU A 84 8.03 3.25 -1.37
N CYS A 85 7.54 2.36 -0.49
CA CYS A 85 6.14 1.96 -0.46
C CYS A 85 5.18 3.18 -0.42
N PRO A 86 4.32 3.37 -1.42
CA PRO A 86 3.42 4.52 -1.49
C PRO A 86 2.39 4.52 -0.34
N LEU A 87 1.94 3.34 0.12
CA LEU A 87 1.05 3.23 1.27
C LEU A 87 1.71 3.69 2.56
N SER A 88 3.01 3.37 2.76
CA SER A 88 3.79 3.89 3.89
C SER A 88 3.92 5.41 3.83
N PHE A 89 4.07 5.97 2.63
CA PHE A 89 4.13 7.41 2.44
C PHE A 89 2.79 8.07 2.76
N VAL A 90 1.69 7.52 2.23
CA VAL A 90 0.32 8.00 2.50
C VAL A 90 -0.01 7.96 3.99
N SER A 91 0.35 6.90 4.70
CA SER A 91 0.12 6.80 6.15
C SER A 91 0.88 7.85 6.97
N GLN A 92 1.99 8.40 6.44
CA GLN A 92 2.75 9.47 7.09
C GLN A 92 2.30 10.87 6.70
N LEU A 93 1.41 11.00 5.72
CA LEU A 93 0.95 12.29 5.21
C LEU A 93 0.21 13.10 6.29
N ALA A 94 -0.61 12.43 7.12
CA ALA A 94 -1.31 13.07 8.24
C ALA A 94 -0.34 13.71 9.24
N LYS A 95 0.81 13.06 9.48
CA LYS A 95 1.88 13.63 10.31
C LYS A 95 2.53 14.85 9.63
N ALA A 96 2.82 14.76 8.34
CA ALA A 96 3.43 15.86 7.59
C ALA A 96 2.51 17.09 7.54
N LEU A 97 1.19 16.89 7.49
CA LEU A 97 0.19 17.97 7.51
C LEU A 97 -0.13 18.49 8.91
N GLY A 98 0.44 17.89 9.97
CA GLY A 98 0.20 18.31 11.36
C GLY A 98 -1.21 17.99 11.90
N ILE A 99 -2.01 17.19 11.19
CA ILE A 99 -3.40 16.83 11.55
C ILE A 99 -3.50 15.51 12.33
N GLN A 100 -2.37 14.92 12.69
CA GLN A 100 -2.32 13.65 13.40
C GLN A 100 -2.96 13.76 14.79
N ARG A 101 -3.69 12.71 15.19
CA ARG A 101 -4.34 12.64 16.50
C ARG A 101 -3.31 12.71 17.63
N THR A 102 -3.50 13.64 18.55
CA THR A 102 -2.69 13.80 19.76
C THR A 102 -3.57 13.65 21.00
N VAL A 103 -3.01 13.08 22.05
CA VAL A 103 -3.63 13.03 23.39
C VAL A 103 -2.83 13.92 24.32
N THR A 104 -3.54 14.72 25.14
CA THR A 104 -2.91 15.57 26.14
C THR A 104 -2.67 14.74 27.40
N ASP A 105 -1.42 14.62 27.82
CA ASP A 105 -1.03 13.96 29.05
C ASP A 105 -1.46 14.80 30.27
N GLN A 106 -1.55 14.19 31.46
CA GLN A 106 -1.90 14.87 32.73
C GLN A 106 -1.02 16.10 33.02
N ARG A 107 0.15 16.17 32.40
CA ARG A 107 1.11 17.31 32.49
C ARG A 107 0.89 18.39 31.41
N GLY A 108 -0.22 18.36 30.66
CA GLY A 108 -0.52 19.33 29.58
C GLY A 108 0.33 19.16 28.31
N LYS A 109 1.19 18.15 28.21
CA LYS A 109 1.99 17.87 27.00
C LYS A 109 1.21 17.05 26.00
N LYS A 110 1.17 17.51 24.76
CA LYS A 110 0.62 16.74 23.61
C LYS A 110 1.54 15.57 23.29
N ARG A 111 1.00 14.35 23.35
CA ARG A 111 1.70 13.13 22.95
C ARG A 111 1.00 12.51 21.75
N LEU A 112 1.79 11.93 20.85
CA LEU A 112 1.28 11.13 19.73
C LEU A 112 0.74 9.80 20.27
N VAL A 113 -0.37 9.34 19.70
CA VAL A 113 -1.00 8.06 20.06
C VAL A 113 -0.29 6.95 19.30
N PHE A 114 0.34 6.03 20.00
CA PHE A 114 0.88 4.79 19.43
C PHE A 114 -0.13 3.65 19.63
N VAL A 115 -0.03 2.62 18.79
CA VAL A 115 -0.82 1.40 18.99
C VAL A 115 -0.30 0.72 20.26
N ASP A 116 -1.19 0.56 21.24
CA ASP A 116 -0.88 -0.17 22.45
C ASP A 116 -0.97 -1.69 22.18
N GLU A 117 0.00 -2.46 22.65
CA GLU A 117 0.01 -3.92 22.53
C GLU A 117 -1.19 -4.57 23.21
N SER A 118 -1.74 -3.94 24.26
CA SER A 118 -2.96 -4.39 24.94
C SER A 118 -4.23 -4.15 24.14
N SER A 119 -4.19 -3.25 23.13
CA SER A 119 -5.34 -2.93 22.28
C SER A 119 -5.76 -4.11 21.42
N TRP A 120 -7.02 -4.09 20.93
CA TRP A 120 -7.51 -5.11 20.01
C TRP A 120 -6.61 -5.23 18.76
N LEU A 121 -6.20 -4.10 18.20
CA LEU A 121 -5.33 -4.06 17.03
C LEU A 121 -3.93 -4.62 17.33
N GLY A 122 -3.37 -4.31 18.50
CA GLY A 122 -2.07 -4.84 18.94
C GLY A 122 -2.09 -6.37 19.08
N ARG A 123 -3.16 -6.93 19.66
CA ARG A 123 -3.30 -8.38 19.89
C ARG A 123 -3.63 -9.19 18.63
N HIS A 124 -4.42 -8.64 17.71
CA HIS A 124 -4.95 -9.38 16.56
C HIS A 124 -4.33 -8.95 15.21
N HIS A 125 -3.24 -8.17 15.21
CA HIS A 125 -2.66 -7.63 13.99
C HIS A 125 -2.23 -8.73 12.99
N ILE A 126 -1.67 -9.85 13.46
CA ILE A 126 -1.26 -10.96 12.59
C ILE A 126 -2.50 -11.59 11.92
N GLN A 127 -3.56 -11.84 12.69
CA GLN A 127 -4.79 -12.39 12.16
C GLN A 127 -5.45 -11.45 11.15
N LEU A 128 -5.45 -10.13 11.45
CA LEU A 128 -5.97 -9.11 10.56
C LEU A 128 -5.18 -9.07 9.24
N GLN A 129 -3.86 -9.10 9.29
CA GLN A 129 -3.00 -9.08 8.11
C GLN A 129 -3.23 -10.32 7.23
N TRP A 130 -3.29 -11.53 7.83
CA TRP A 130 -3.60 -12.76 7.11
C TRP A 130 -5.00 -12.72 6.51
N SER A 131 -6.00 -12.26 7.25
CA SER A 131 -7.38 -12.15 6.76
C SER A 131 -7.47 -11.20 5.57
N LEU A 132 -6.79 -10.05 5.64
CA LEU A 132 -6.75 -9.10 4.53
C LEU A 132 -6.00 -9.66 3.32
N LEU A 133 -4.92 -10.43 3.54
CA LEU A 133 -4.19 -11.08 2.45
C LEU A 133 -5.07 -12.12 1.73
N ILE A 134 -5.71 -13.00 2.49
CA ILE A 134 -6.59 -14.04 1.93
C ILE A 134 -7.79 -13.40 1.23
N ALA A 135 -8.42 -12.40 1.85
CA ALA A 135 -9.54 -11.69 1.25
C ALA A 135 -9.12 -10.99 -0.06
N GLY A 136 -7.96 -10.33 -0.08
CA GLY A 136 -7.42 -9.68 -1.28
C GLY A 136 -7.14 -10.67 -2.41
N LEU A 137 -6.54 -11.83 -2.10
CA LEU A 137 -6.28 -12.89 -3.08
C LEU A 137 -7.57 -13.50 -3.59
N SER A 138 -8.55 -13.75 -2.72
CA SER A 138 -9.86 -14.31 -3.12
C SER A 138 -10.61 -13.33 -4.02
N MET A 139 -10.65 -12.05 -3.66
CA MET A 139 -11.27 -11.01 -4.48
C MET A 139 -10.58 -10.85 -5.84
N ARG A 140 -9.25 -10.98 -5.87
CA ARG A 140 -8.51 -11.00 -7.14
C ARG A 140 -9.01 -12.09 -8.07
N ILE A 141 -9.06 -13.33 -7.57
CA ILE A 141 -9.40 -14.50 -8.38
C ILE A 141 -10.87 -14.41 -8.85
N LEU A 142 -11.77 -13.95 -7.99
CA LEU A 142 -13.20 -13.98 -8.25
C LEU A 142 -13.65 -12.83 -9.17
N ILE A 143 -13.18 -11.61 -8.94
CA ILE A 143 -13.80 -10.41 -9.54
C ILE A 143 -12.79 -9.40 -10.05
N ALA A 144 -11.73 -9.10 -9.28
CA ALA A 144 -10.85 -7.97 -9.56
C ALA A 144 -9.92 -8.20 -10.77
N ASN A 145 -9.77 -9.44 -11.23
CA ASN A 145 -8.96 -9.75 -12.40
C ASN A 145 -9.62 -9.26 -13.70
N SER A 146 -10.95 -9.30 -13.77
CA SER A 146 -11.71 -8.93 -14.96
C SER A 146 -12.35 -7.55 -14.90
N ASN A 147 -12.50 -6.96 -13.70
CA ASN A 147 -13.23 -5.71 -13.50
C ASN A 147 -12.35 -4.62 -12.88
N GLY A 148 -11.96 -3.64 -13.70
CA GLY A 148 -11.11 -2.51 -13.29
C GLY A 148 -11.75 -1.64 -12.20
N ILE A 149 -13.07 -1.46 -12.21
CA ILE A 149 -13.79 -0.66 -11.21
C ILE A 149 -13.67 -1.31 -9.83
N VAL A 150 -13.85 -2.63 -9.74
CA VAL A 150 -13.69 -3.37 -8.48
C VAL A 150 -12.26 -3.23 -7.95
N LEU A 151 -11.26 -3.35 -8.82
CA LEU A 151 -9.87 -3.16 -8.44
C LEU A 151 -9.60 -1.72 -7.96
N ALA A 152 -10.17 -0.71 -8.62
CA ALA A 152 -10.06 0.68 -8.20
C ALA A 152 -10.67 0.92 -6.82
N VAL A 153 -11.86 0.38 -6.56
CA VAL A 153 -12.54 0.48 -5.26
C VAL A 153 -11.73 -0.22 -4.17
N MET A 154 -11.22 -1.43 -4.41
CA MET A 154 -10.38 -2.14 -3.45
C MET A 154 -9.09 -1.38 -3.13
N SER A 155 -8.40 -0.89 -4.16
CA SER A 155 -7.17 -0.12 -4.00
C SER A 155 -7.42 1.20 -3.28
N GLY A 156 -8.55 1.87 -3.59
CA GLY A 156 -9.00 3.06 -2.89
C GLY A 156 -9.31 2.81 -1.42
N ALA A 157 -9.95 1.69 -1.09
CA ALA A 157 -10.21 1.29 0.29
C ALA A 157 -8.91 1.05 1.08
N VAL A 158 -7.91 0.43 0.46
CA VAL A 158 -6.56 0.24 1.05
C VAL A 158 -5.86 1.58 1.29
N LEU A 159 -5.92 2.50 0.33
CA LEU A 159 -5.38 3.86 0.49
C LEU A 159 -6.06 4.62 1.62
N LEU A 160 -7.39 4.57 1.68
CA LEU A 160 -8.17 5.20 2.74
C LEU A 160 -7.82 4.59 4.10
N GLY A 161 -7.70 3.27 4.19
CA GLY A 161 -7.26 2.56 5.39
C GLY A 161 -5.88 3.02 5.86
N ALA A 162 -4.93 3.21 4.93
CA ALA A 162 -3.60 3.72 5.23
C ALA A 162 -3.63 5.17 5.74
N LEU A 163 -4.49 6.03 5.19
CA LEU A 163 -4.71 7.40 5.68
C LEU A 163 -5.32 7.42 7.09
N VAL A 164 -6.37 6.64 7.31
CA VAL A 164 -7.09 6.59 8.60
C VAL A 164 -6.18 6.07 9.71
N THR A 165 -5.44 5.00 9.46
CA THR A 165 -4.49 4.46 10.44
C THR A 165 -3.33 5.41 10.70
N GLY A 166 -2.82 6.09 9.67
CA GLY A 166 -1.77 7.11 9.80
C GLY A 166 -2.25 8.37 10.54
N TRP A 167 -3.53 8.71 10.44
CA TRP A 167 -4.15 9.78 11.23
C TRP A 167 -4.38 9.36 12.68
N ALA A 168 -4.90 8.16 12.91
CA ALA A 168 -5.26 7.67 14.24
C ALA A 168 -4.04 7.35 15.10
N TYR A 169 -2.99 6.79 14.49
CA TYR A 169 -1.81 6.28 15.20
C TYR A 169 -0.52 6.82 14.63
N ALA A 170 0.44 7.09 15.52
CA ALA A 170 1.76 7.56 15.14
C ALA A 170 2.63 6.45 14.55
N GLY A 171 3.62 6.87 13.77
CA GLY A 171 4.61 5.97 13.19
C GLY A 171 4.14 5.31 11.88
N LYS A 172 4.68 4.14 11.58
CA LYS A 172 4.31 3.33 10.40
C LYS A 172 3.25 2.28 10.75
N SER A 173 2.21 2.70 11.49
CA SER A 173 1.19 1.80 12.06
C SER A 173 0.48 0.98 10.99
N TRP A 174 0.22 1.56 9.80
CA TRP A 174 -0.36 0.82 8.69
C TRP A 174 0.49 -0.40 8.32
N CYS A 175 1.78 -0.19 8.05
CA CYS A 175 2.67 -1.26 7.60
C CYS A 175 2.89 -2.33 8.67
N GLN A 176 2.85 -1.95 9.94
CA GLN A 176 3.13 -2.84 11.05
C GLN A 176 1.92 -3.66 11.49
N TYR A 177 0.72 -3.07 11.46
CA TYR A 177 -0.48 -3.68 12.07
C TYR A 177 -1.58 -4.05 11.07
N ALA A 178 -1.67 -3.40 9.92
CA ALA A 178 -2.78 -3.59 9.00
C ALA A 178 -2.37 -4.06 7.59
N CYS A 179 -1.16 -3.74 7.13
CA CYS A 179 -0.75 -4.07 5.77
C CYS A 179 -0.64 -5.59 5.57
N PRO A 180 -1.32 -6.18 4.56
CA PRO A 180 -1.22 -7.62 4.28
C PRO A 180 0.20 -8.06 3.91
N PHE A 181 1.02 -7.18 3.31
CA PHE A 181 2.43 -7.45 3.06
C PHE A 181 3.31 -7.37 4.32
N GLY A 182 2.77 -6.86 5.43
CA GLY A 182 3.46 -6.82 6.72
C GLY A 182 3.81 -8.20 7.25
N VAL A 183 2.98 -9.21 6.96
CA VAL A 183 3.26 -10.61 7.33
C VAL A 183 4.55 -11.12 6.69
N ALA A 184 4.73 -10.87 5.39
CA ALA A 184 5.96 -11.25 4.69
C ALA A 184 7.20 -10.55 5.29
N GLN A 185 7.01 -9.34 5.84
CA GLN A 185 8.08 -8.57 6.47
C GLN A 185 8.45 -9.05 7.88
N GLN A 186 7.59 -9.84 8.53
CA GLN A 186 7.85 -10.41 9.86
C GLN A 186 8.53 -11.78 9.78
N VAL A 187 8.40 -12.46 8.63
CA VAL A 187 8.93 -13.83 8.43
C VAL A 187 10.35 -13.79 7.85
N ILE A 188 10.77 -12.69 7.23
CA ILE A 188 12.11 -12.49 6.66
C ILE A 188 12.97 -11.67 7.64
#